data_3038cb00d33295856fc0ac6e30a66703
#
_entry.id   3038cb00d33295856fc0ac6e30a66703
#
_cell.length_a   1.000
_cell.length_b   1.000
_cell.length_c   1.000
_cell.angle_alpha   90.00
_cell.angle_beta   90.00
_cell.angle_gamma   90.00
#
_symmetry.space_group_name_H-M   'P 1'
#
loop_
_entity.id
_entity.type
_entity.pdbx_description
1 polymer ?
#
loop_
_entity_poly.entity_id
_entity_poly.type
_entity_poly.pdbx_seq_one_letter_code
_entity_poly.pdbx_strand_id
1 'polypeptide(L)'
;MIPILAVVAAALMVAFTLKIVVGRMMKTRRQMKTLAEVRDVVDAIAREVAAGARPLEAVEHAAEGLKSEALRHELDVACVKVRLGAAPGAESAGAGSAGAAPGSDTPRFLAHLFHIWGISHRHGVGLSALARAHVTDIDAQLAHISKSTSATAGAQLTVTVLLALPVGAVALGQSSGLGTLTFLLTNVLGVLLFLAGVGLVCAGTLWTEHLSESLTTSPLGGVGVRAGPAGSTPLGPLDAARALDVSAAALRAGKALLPAWDVGVGQLILDGEHDGEGELGRAMALLNLGGGKDAWLTLAEHSLFGPIARQAAQQTRAGTSLADGMHQQAEHLRRVAADKATAGAEKVLIALAAPLTLCFLPAFVFVGLIPLAIGMASL
;
A
#
# COMPACT_ATOMS: atom_id res chain seq x y z
N MET A 1 15.49 6.80 45.76
CA MET A 1 15.06 7.68 44.67
C MET A 1 15.49 7.17 43.29
N ILE A 2 16.76 6.79 43.10
CA ILE A 2 17.31 6.29 41.83
C ILE A 2 16.51 5.09 41.26
N PRO A 3 16.14 4.04 42.02
CA PRO A 3 15.41 2.89 41.43
C PRO A 3 14.02 3.24 40.95
N ILE A 4 13.31 4.13 41.65
CA ILE A 4 11.96 4.55 41.24
C ILE A 4 12.03 5.33 39.91
N LEU A 5 13.01 6.21 39.77
CA LEU A 5 13.21 6.98 38.54
C LEU A 5 13.57 6.06 37.37
N ALA A 6 14.36 5.02 37.57
CA ALA A 6 14.72 4.05 36.55
C ALA A 6 13.50 3.22 36.08
N VAL A 7 12.68 2.76 37.00
CA VAL A 7 11.43 2.04 36.66
C VAL A 7 10.47 2.94 35.91
N VAL A 8 10.31 4.18 36.33
CA VAL A 8 9.44 5.16 35.62
C VAL A 8 9.97 5.43 34.20
N ALA A 9 11.29 5.63 34.03
CA ALA A 9 11.89 5.84 32.72
C ALA A 9 11.71 4.62 31.81
N ALA A 10 11.92 3.40 32.30
CA ALA A 10 11.69 2.17 31.55
C ALA A 10 10.22 2.01 31.18
N ALA A 11 9.28 2.26 32.10
CA ALA A 11 7.85 2.20 31.84
C ALA A 11 7.41 3.22 30.78
N LEU A 12 7.95 4.43 30.79
CA LEU A 12 7.68 5.45 29.79
C LEU A 12 8.21 5.04 28.40
N MET A 13 9.43 4.47 28.33
CA MET A 13 9.98 3.96 27.07
C MET A 13 9.12 2.82 26.49
N VAL A 14 8.74 1.86 27.31
CA VAL A 14 7.87 0.75 26.89
C VAL A 14 6.48 1.26 26.47
N ALA A 15 5.87 2.16 27.22
CA ALA A 15 4.58 2.74 26.87
C ALA A 15 4.63 3.52 25.56
N PHE A 16 5.70 4.26 25.31
CA PHE A 16 5.91 5.00 24.07
C PHE A 16 6.06 4.06 22.85
N THR A 17 6.89 3.02 22.96
CA THR A 17 7.05 2.03 21.89
C THR A 17 5.77 1.25 21.62
N LEU A 18 5.05 0.83 22.67
CA LEU A 18 3.79 0.14 22.57
C LEU A 18 2.72 1.01 21.87
N LYS A 19 2.67 2.29 22.21
CA LYS A 19 1.75 3.25 21.55
C LYS A 19 2.03 3.35 20.05
N ILE A 20 3.29 3.39 19.63
CA ILE A 20 3.69 3.44 18.21
C ILE A 20 3.28 2.15 17.52
N VAL A 21 3.66 0.99 18.06
CA VAL A 21 3.39 -0.34 17.47
C VAL A 21 1.88 -0.60 17.34
N VAL A 22 1.13 -0.40 18.43
CA VAL A 22 -0.33 -0.58 18.42
C VAL A 22 -1.02 0.41 17.48
N GLY A 23 -0.59 1.67 17.47
CA GLY A 23 -1.12 2.69 16.58
C GLY A 23 -0.94 2.31 15.10
N ARG A 24 0.22 1.78 14.73
CA ARG A 24 0.52 1.30 13.37
C ARG A 24 -0.32 0.06 13.00
N MET A 25 -0.37 -0.92 13.88
CA MET A 25 -1.18 -2.12 13.66
C MET A 25 -2.67 -1.78 13.48
N MET A 26 -3.19 -0.85 14.28
CA MET A 26 -4.58 -0.39 14.13
C MET A 26 -4.78 0.36 12.81
N LYS A 27 -3.80 1.17 12.37
CA LYS A 27 -3.84 1.88 11.08
C LYS A 27 -3.94 0.89 9.93
N THR A 28 -3.05 -0.11 9.86
CA THR A 28 -3.08 -1.15 8.81
C THR A 28 -4.40 -1.92 8.78
N ARG A 29 -4.91 -2.31 9.95
CA ARG A 29 -6.21 -3.00 10.05
C ARG A 29 -7.37 -2.12 9.58
N ARG A 30 -7.35 -0.82 9.89
CA ARG A 30 -8.36 0.13 9.41
C ARG A 30 -8.26 0.28 7.89
N GLN A 31 -7.06 0.44 7.34
CA GLN A 31 -6.83 0.52 5.89
C GLN A 31 -7.39 -0.71 5.16
N MET A 32 -7.10 -1.92 5.64
CA MET A 32 -7.64 -3.15 5.04
C MET A 32 -9.17 -3.19 5.07
N LYS A 33 -9.80 -2.80 6.19
CA LYS A 33 -11.27 -2.77 6.30
C LYS A 33 -11.89 -1.75 5.34
N THR A 34 -11.33 -0.54 5.30
CA THR A 34 -11.81 0.50 4.39
C THR A 34 -11.65 0.09 2.93
N LEU A 35 -10.51 -0.52 2.59
CA LEU A 35 -10.26 -1.01 1.24
C LEU A 35 -11.24 -2.12 0.85
N ALA A 36 -11.56 -3.04 1.77
CA ALA A 36 -12.55 -4.07 1.56
C ALA A 36 -13.98 -3.48 1.36
N GLU A 37 -14.36 -2.46 2.14
CA GLU A 37 -15.64 -1.77 1.96
C GLU A 37 -15.72 -1.07 0.59
N VAL A 38 -14.66 -0.38 0.17
CA VAL A 38 -14.59 0.25 -1.17
C VAL A 38 -14.68 -0.81 -2.27
N ARG A 39 -13.99 -1.93 -2.12
CA ARG A 39 -14.04 -3.05 -3.04
C ARG A 39 -15.49 -3.56 -3.21
N ASP A 40 -16.20 -3.75 -2.11
CA ASP A 40 -17.58 -4.26 -2.14
C ASP A 40 -18.55 -3.26 -2.81
N VAL A 41 -18.36 -1.97 -2.58
CA VAL A 41 -19.11 -0.89 -3.23
C VAL A 41 -18.85 -0.88 -4.74
N VAL A 42 -17.58 -0.91 -5.16
CA VAL A 42 -17.23 -0.89 -6.59
C VAL A 42 -17.76 -2.14 -7.30
N ASP A 43 -17.73 -3.31 -6.65
CA ASP A 43 -18.26 -4.55 -7.18
C ASP A 43 -19.81 -4.51 -7.29
N ALA A 44 -20.50 -3.91 -6.31
CA ALA A 44 -21.95 -3.69 -6.38
C ALA A 44 -22.31 -2.80 -7.57
N ILE A 45 -21.63 -1.66 -7.71
CA ILE A 45 -21.81 -0.74 -8.85
C ILE A 45 -21.56 -1.47 -10.17
N ALA A 46 -20.47 -2.26 -10.28
CA ALA A 46 -20.14 -3.00 -11.49
C ALA A 46 -21.24 -3.99 -11.88
N ARG A 47 -21.84 -4.68 -10.91
CA ARG A 47 -22.93 -5.64 -11.14
C ARG A 47 -24.22 -4.95 -11.54
N GLU A 48 -24.63 -3.88 -10.86
CA GLU A 48 -25.86 -3.17 -11.14
C GLU A 48 -25.81 -2.50 -12.52
N VAL A 49 -24.71 -1.83 -12.84
CA VAL A 49 -24.52 -1.24 -14.18
C VAL A 49 -24.47 -2.32 -15.27
N ALA A 50 -23.87 -3.49 -14.99
CA ALA A 50 -23.90 -4.63 -15.91
C ALA A 50 -25.32 -5.19 -16.13
N ALA A 51 -26.19 -5.08 -15.13
CA ALA A 51 -27.61 -5.44 -15.20
C ALA A 51 -28.47 -4.38 -15.90
N GLY A 52 -27.89 -3.23 -16.30
CA GLY A 52 -28.57 -2.16 -17.02
C GLY A 52 -29.04 -0.99 -16.15
N ALA A 53 -28.68 -0.94 -14.88
CA ALA A 53 -28.97 0.20 -14.02
C ALA A 53 -28.20 1.44 -14.51
N ARG A 54 -28.77 2.63 -14.27
CA ARG A 54 -28.08 3.88 -14.55
C ARG A 54 -26.90 4.06 -13.57
N PRO A 55 -25.74 4.55 -14.02
CA PRO A 55 -24.57 4.71 -13.16
C PRO A 55 -24.84 5.46 -11.84
N LEU A 56 -25.64 6.53 -11.88
CA LEU A 56 -25.98 7.30 -10.71
C LEU A 56 -26.82 6.47 -9.71
N GLU A 57 -27.84 5.76 -10.19
CA GLU A 57 -28.70 4.92 -9.35
C GLU A 57 -27.88 3.78 -8.71
N ALA A 58 -26.97 3.16 -9.47
CA ALA A 58 -26.09 2.12 -8.97
C ALA A 58 -25.15 2.62 -7.86
N VAL A 59 -24.62 3.86 -7.99
CA VAL A 59 -23.77 4.46 -6.94
C VAL A 59 -24.59 4.79 -5.71
N GLU A 60 -25.81 5.29 -5.84
CA GLU A 60 -26.72 5.59 -4.72
C GLU A 60 -27.09 4.33 -3.93
N HIS A 61 -27.53 3.28 -4.62
CA HIS A 61 -27.84 2.00 -3.95
C HIS A 61 -26.61 1.39 -3.25
N ALA A 62 -25.45 1.47 -3.91
CA ALA A 62 -24.21 0.98 -3.29
C ALA A 62 -23.82 1.79 -2.03
N ALA A 63 -24.10 3.09 -2.00
CA ALA A 63 -23.86 3.95 -0.84
C ALA A 63 -24.74 3.57 0.36
N GLU A 64 -26.00 3.15 0.14
CA GLU A 64 -26.90 2.72 1.22
C GLU A 64 -26.36 1.50 2.00
N GLY A 65 -25.62 0.61 1.35
CA GLY A 65 -25.02 -0.59 1.95
C GLY A 65 -23.76 -0.32 2.79
N LEU A 66 -23.23 0.90 2.80
CA LEU A 66 -21.98 1.23 3.48
C LEU A 66 -22.12 1.33 5.00
N LYS A 67 -21.15 0.74 5.71
CA LYS A 67 -21.01 0.84 7.17
C LYS A 67 -20.29 2.12 7.60
N SER A 68 -19.36 2.59 6.77
CA SER A 68 -18.58 3.81 7.02
C SER A 68 -19.37 5.04 6.65
N GLU A 69 -19.73 5.87 7.65
CA GLU A 69 -20.41 7.15 7.41
C GLU A 69 -19.58 8.13 6.56
N ALA A 70 -18.25 8.11 6.71
CA ALA A 70 -17.37 8.96 5.94
C ALA A 70 -17.42 8.61 4.44
N LEU A 71 -17.35 7.31 4.09
CA LEU A 71 -17.47 6.85 2.70
C LEU A 71 -18.85 7.15 2.12
N ARG A 72 -19.90 6.92 2.90
CA ARG A 72 -21.28 7.22 2.49
C ARG A 72 -21.44 8.71 2.19
N HIS A 73 -20.97 9.58 3.08
CA HIS A 73 -21.07 11.02 2.90
C HIS A 73 -20.34 11.50 1.63
N GLU A 74 -19.15 10.98 1.34
CA GLU A 74 -18.41 11.31 0.11
C GLU A 74 -19.17 10.88 -1.15
N LEU A 75 -19.76 9.67 -1.15
CA LEU A 75 -20.57 9.18 -2.27
C LEU A 75 -21.85 10.00 -2.44
N ASP A 76 -22.55 10.32 -1.35
CA ASP A 76 -23.78 11.11 -1.38
C ASP A 76 -23.50 12.52 -1.93
N VAL A 77 -22.41 13.16 -1.50
CA VAL A 77 -22.00 14.47 -2.03
C VAL A 77 -21.71 14.40 -3.53
N ALA A 78 -21.02 13.35 -3.98
CA ALA A 78 -20.75 13.16 -5.40
C ALA A 78 -22.03 12.93 -6.20
N CYS A 79 -22.97 12.11 -5.70
CA CYS A 79 -24.26 11.87 -6.33
C CYS A 79 -25.09 13.15 -6.46
N VAL A 80 -25.15 13.97 -5.40
CA VAL A 80 -25.83 15.27 -5.42
C VAL A 80 -25.23 16.19 -6.48
N LYS A 81 -23.92 16.27 -6.61
CA LYS A 81 -23.26 17.10 -7.62
C LYS A 81 -23.58 16.63 -9.04
N VAL A 82 -23.57 15.32 -9.27
CA VAL A 82 -23.95 14.76 -10.58
C VAL A 82 -25.41 15.02 -10.92
N ARG A 83 -26.33 14.95 -9.93
CA ARG A 83 -27.74 15.35 -10.11
C ARG A 83 -27.90 16.82 -10.47
N LEU A 84 -27.04 17.70 -9.95
CA LEU A 84 -27.00 19.12 -10.26
C LEU A 84 -26.33 19.43 -11.62
N GLY A 85 -25.92 18.39 -12.37
CA GLY A 85 -25.34 18.56 -13.70
C GLY A 85 -23.81 18.65 -13.73
N ALA A 86 -23.11 18.41 -12.61
CA ALA A 86 -21.66 18.32 -12.63
C ALA A 86 -21.23 17.03 -13.33
N ALA A 87 -20.13 17.10 -14.09
CA ALA A 87 -19.55 15.87 -14.66
C ALA A 87 -18.97 15.00 -13.55
N PRO A 88 -19.23 13.68 -13.53
CA PRO A 88 -18.62 12.78 -12.58
C PRO A 88 -17.09 12.89 -12.65
N GLY A 89 -16.42 12.96 -11.50
CA GLY A 89 -14.95 13.03 -11.44
C GLY A 89 -14.34 14.42 -11.75
N ALA A 90 -15.14 15.46 -11.96
CA ALA A 90 -14.63 16.81 -12.21
C ALA A 90 -13.74 17.35 -11.09
N GLU A 91 -13.90 16.87 -9.86
CA GLU A 91 -13.10 17.28 -8.72
C GLU A 91 -11.79 16.50 -8.56
N SER A 92 -11.71 15.28 -9.07
CA SER A 92 -10.45 14.54 -9.06
C SER A 92 -9.37 15.18 -9.95
N ALA A 93 -9.76 15.93 -10.95
CA ALA A 93 -8.86 16.69 -11.83
C ALA A 93 -8.31 17.99 -11.17
N GLY A 94 -9.00 18.53 -10.16
CA GLY A 94 -8.59 19.76 -9.47
C GLY A 94 -8.14 19.58 -8.02
N ALA A 95 -8.50 18.45 -7.39
CA ALA A 95 -8.18 18.13 -6.01
C ALA A 95 -6.87 17.32 -5.88
N GLY A 96 -5.92 17.59 -6.72
CA GLY A 96 -4.54 17.17 -6.48
C GLY A 96 -4.15 17.63 -5.07
N SER A 97 -4.22 16.71 -4.11
CA SER A 97 -3.66 16.80 -2.75
C SER A 97 -4.11 17.91 -1.80
N ALA A 98 -4.87 18.90 -2.21
CA ALA A 98 -5.10 20.11 -1.37
C ALA A 98 -6.26 20.02 -0.36
N GLY A 99 -7.12 19.00 -0.42
CA GLY A 99 -8.31 18.88 0.44
C GLY A 99 -8.39 17.63 1.31
N ALA A 100 -7.55 16.65 1.09
CA ALA A 100 -7.50 15.46 1.92
C ALA A 100 -6.71 15.74 3.20
N ALA A 101 -7.34 15.60 4.37
CA ALA A 101 -6.63 15.65 5.65
C ALA A 101 -5.42 14.68 5.60
N PRO A 102 -4.23 15.16 5.99
CA PRO A 102 -3.03 14.32 5.93
C PRO A 102 -3.25 13.10 6.82
N GLY A 103 -3.46 11.93 6.20
CA GLY A 103 -3.62 10.64 6.90
C GLY A 103 -4.84 9.81 6.55
N SER A 104 -5.76 10.24 5.68
CA SER A 104 -6.88 9.42 5.21
C SER A 104 -6.57 8.81 3.84
N ASP A 105 -6.34 7.50 3.78
CA ASP A 105 -6.12 6.78 2.52
C ASP A 105 -7.45 6.52 1.75
N THR A 106 -8.57 6.79 2.41
CA THR A 106 -9.93 6.63 1.89
C THR A 106 -10.24 7.47 0.64
N PRO A 107 -9.81 8.74 0.55
CA PRO A 107 -10.14 9.59 -0.59
C PRO A 107 -9.61 9.08 -1.93
N ARG A 108 -8.47 8.39 -1.94
CA ARG A 108 -7.80 7.99 -3.19
C ARG A 108 -8.56 6.91 -3.96
N PHE A 109 -9.12 5.92 -3.29
CA PHE A 109 -9.87 4.83 -3.95
C PHE A 109 -11.21 5.32 -4.49
N LEU A 110 -11.90 6.17 -3.73
CA LEU A 110 -13.11 6.82 -4.21
C LEU A 110 -12.81 7.84 -5.31
N ALA A 111 -11.74 8.61 -5.20
CA ALA A 111 -11.30 9.50 -6.26
C ALA A 111 -11.06 8.72 -7.57
N HIS A 112 -10.47 7.51 -7.47
CA HIS A 112 -10.31 6.66 -8.64
C HIS A 112 -11.64 6.13 -9.18
N LEU A 113 -12.60 5.76 -8.34
CA LEU A 113 -13.96 5.41 -8.77
C LEU A 113 -14.62 6.57 -9.51
N PHE A 114 -14.54 7.79 -8.97
CA PHE A 114 -15.06 8.98 -9.64
C PHE A 114 -14.33 9.28 -10.94
N HIS A 115 -13.04 9.06 -11.00
CA HIS A 115 -12.24 9.21 -12.22
C HIS A 115 -12.70 8.25 -13.32
N ILE A 116 -12.84 6.95 -13.03
CA ILE A 116 -13.33 5.97 -14.02
C ILE A 116 -14.79 6.23 -14.42
N TRP A 117 -15.62 6.73 -13.52
CA TRP A 117 -16.97 7.17 -13.85
C TRP A 117 -16.95 8.38 -14.79
N GLY A 118 -16.07 9.35 -14.54
CA GLY A 118 -15.82 10.48 -15.44
C GLY A 118 -15.33 10.05 -16.81
N ILE A 119 -14.42 9.09 -16.90
CA ILE A 119 -13.97 8.48 -18.17
C ILE A 119 -15.16 7.83 -18.90
N SER A 120 -15.95 7.02 -18.19
CA SER A 120 -17.14 6.38 -18.74
C SER A 120 -18.11 7.41 -19.32
N HIS A 121 -18.40 8.47 -18.57
CA HIS A 121 -19.32 9.52 -18.99
C HIS A 121 -18.81 10.34 -20.20
N ARG A 122 -17.53 10.74 -20.18
CA ARG A 122 -16.95 11.56 -21.27
C ARG A 122 -16.70 10.77 -22.54
N HIS A 123 -16.28 9.52 -22.41
CA HIS A 123 -15.78 8.73 -23.52
C HIS A 123 -16.73 7.61 -23.96
N GLY A 124 -17.86 7.40 -23.26
CA GLY A 124 -18.82 6.34 -23.60
C GLY A 124 -18.29 4.93 -23.38
N VAL A 125 -17.26 4.77 -22.54
CA VAL A 125 -16.70 3.46 -22.18
C VAL A 125 -17.59 2.82 -21.11
N GLY A 126 -17.88 1.52 -21.24
CA GLY A 126 -18.74 0.82 -20.30
C GLY A 126 -18.22 0.88 -18.85
N LEU A 127 -18.96 1.56 -17.95
CA LEU A 127 -18.55 1.72 -16.54
C LEU A 127 -18.39 0.36 -15.85
N SER A 128 -19.21 -0.64 -16.18
CA SER A 128 -19.11 -1.99 -15.58
C SER A 128 -17.76 -2.66 -15.86
N ALA A 129 -17.19 -2.47 -17.05
CA ALA A 129 -15.87 -3.02 -17.40
C ALA A 129 -14.75 -2.32 -16.61
N LEU A 130 -14.80 -0.98 -16.53
CA LEU A 130 -13.84 -0.17 -15.78
C LEU A 130 -13.91 -0.47 -14.27
N ALA A 131 -15.12 -0.58 -13.73
CA ALA A 131 -15.33 -0.90 -12.32
C ALA A 131 -14.82 -2.32 -11.98
N ARG A 132 -15.02 -3.32 -12.83
CA ARG A 132 -14.44 -4.66 -12.64
C ARG A 132 -12.91 -4.66 -12.66
N ALA A 133 -12.30 -3.92 -13.57
CA ALA A 133 -10.84 -3.75 -13.58
C ALA A 133 -10.35 -3.13 -12.27
N HIS A 134 -11.09 -2.14 -11.76
CA HIS A 134 -10.76 -1.52 -10.46
C HIS A 134 -10.92 -2.48 -9.27
N VAL A 135 -11.97 -3.32 -9.27
CA VAL A 135 -12.12 -4.41 -8.27
C VAL A 135 -10.90 -5.34 -8.31
N THR A 136 -10.46 -5.74 -9.50
CA THR A 136 -9.28 -6.61 -9.65
C THR A 136 -8.01 -5.96 -9.07
N ASP A 137 -7.84 -4.65 -9.23
CA ASP A 137 -6.72 -3.91 -8.66
C ASP A 137 -6.80 -3.85 -7.13
N ILE A 138 -7.99 -3.61 -6.57
CA ILE A 138 -8.21 -3.60 -5.13
C ILE A 138 -7.97 -5.00 -4.54
N ASP A 139 -8.45 -6.06 -5.19
CA ASP A 139 -8.21 -7.44 -4.78
C ASP A 139 -6.71 -7.80 -4.79
N ALA A 140 -5.97 -7.36 -5.82
CA ALA A 140 -4.52 -7.52 -5.88
C ALA A 140 -3.81 -6.81 -4.72
N GLN A 141 -4.27 -5.63 -4.35
CA GLN A 141 -3.71 -4.86 -3.24
C GLN A 141 -4.04 -5.48 -1.87
N LEU A 142 -5.28 -5.93 -1.65
CA LEU A 142 -5.68 -6.66 -0.45
C LEU A 142 -4.85 -7.95 -0.30
N ALA A 143 -4.67 -8.70 -1.39
CA ALA A 143 -3.84 -9.89 -1.41
C ALA A 143 -2.37 -9.58 -1.08
N HIS A 144 -1.83 -8.47 -1.58
CA HIS A 144 -0.48 -8.03 -1.25
C HIS A 144 -0.33 -7.70 0.23
N ILE A 145 -1.23 -6.90 0.81
CA ILE A 145 -1.20 -6.55 2.24
C ILE A 145 -1.35 -7.82 3.10
N SER A 146 -2.24 -8.73 2.72
CA SER A 146 -2.45 -10.00 3.43
C SER A 146 -1.20 -10.89 3.39
N LYS A 147 -0.55 -11.03 2.22
CA LYS A 147 0.69 -11.81 2.07
C LYS A 147 1.84 -11.23 2.89
N SER A 148 2.05 -9.91 2.84
CA SER A 148 3.11 -9.27 3.63
C SER A 148 2.86 -9.39 5.13
N THR A 149 1.62 -9.27 5.58
CA THR A 149 1.24 -9.47 7.00
C THR A 149 1.45 -10.92 7.43
N SER A 150 1.10 -11.89 6.59
CA SER A 150 1.30 -13.32 6.88
C SER A 150 2.79 -13.70 6.90
N ALA A 151 3.58 -13.16 5.99
CA ALA A 151 5.03 -13.40 5.95
C ALA A 151 5.71 -12.88 7.23
N THR A 152 5.31 -11.72 7.74
CA THR A 152 5.89 -11.15 8.97
C THR A 152 5.36 -11.81 10.26
N ALA A 153 4.24 -12.54 10.22
CA ALA A 153 3.65 -13.17 11.41
C ALA A 153 4.61 -14.19 12.08
N GLY A 154 5.35 -14.98 11.30
CA GLY A 154 6.36 -15.91 11.82
C GLY A 154 7.49 -15.18 12.58
N ALA A 155 7.98 -14.07 12.01
CA ALA A 155 9.00 -13.24 12.67
C ALA A 155 8.46 -12.59 13.95
N GLN A 156 7.20 -12.15 13.98
CA GLN A 156 6.57 -11.59 15.18
C GLN A 156 6.47 -12.60 16.31
N LEU A 157 6.21 -13.88 16.04
CA LEU A 157 6.24 -14.93 17.06
C LEU A 157 7.64 -15.07 17.66
N THR A 158 8.69 -15.05 16.84
CA THR A 158 10.08 -15.10 17.32
C THR A 158 10.41 -13.90 18.20
N VAL A 159 10.00 -12.68 17.79
CA VAL A 159 10.17 -11.47 18.61
C VAL A 159 9.45 -11.61 19.95
N THR A 160 8.21 -12.14 19.95
CA THR A 160 7.42 -12.34 21.16
C THR A 160 8.10 -13.31 22.12
N VAL A 161 8.65 -14.42 21.63
CA VAL A 161 9.40 -15.39 22.44
C VAL A 161 10.68 -14.75 23.01
N LEU A 162 11.44 -14.01 22.19
CA LEU A 162 12.65 -13.31 22.62
C LEU A 162 12.36 -12.20 23.66
N LEU A 163 11.20 -11.55 23.57
CA LEU A 163 10.74 -10.59 24.59
C LEU A 163 10.30 -11.25 25.89
N ALA A 164 9.71 -12.44 25.81
CA ALA A 164 9.30 -13.20 26.98
C ALA A 164 10.51 -13.79 27.76
N LEU A 165 11.62 -14.06 27.07
CA LEU A 165 12.80 -14.73 27.64
C LEU A 165 13.46 -13.93 28.79
N PRO A 166 13.75 -12.62 28.69
CA PRO A 166 14.28 -11.83 29.79
C PRO A 166 13.32 -11.80 31.01
N VAL A 167 12.02 -11.69 30.74
CA VAL A 167 10.99 -11.70 31.80
C VAL A 167 10.98 -13.04 32.50
N GLY A 168 11.05 -14.15 31.77
CA GLY A 168 11.14 -15.51 32.31
C GLY A 168 12.41 -15.72 33.13
N ALA A 169 13.55 -15.23 32.67
CA ALA A 169 14.82 -15.33 33.39
C ALA A 169 14.80 -14.57 34.74
N VAL A 170 14.24 -13.36 34.78
CA VAL A 170 14.06 -12.58 36.00
C VAL A 170 13.07 -13.28 36.95
N ALA A 171 11.96 -13.83 36.43
CA ALA A 171 10.99 -14.57 37.22
C ALA A 171 11.60 -15.83 37.86
N LEU A 172 12.38 -16.61 37.11
CA LEU A 172 13.11 -17.78 37.59
C LEU A 172 14.12 -17.41 38.65
N GLY A 173 14.91 -16.37 38.43
CA GLY A 173 15.89 -15.88 39.42
C GLY A 173 15.24 -15.42 40.74
N GLN A 174 14.07 -14.79 40.63
CA GLN A 174 13.29 -14.37 41.80
C GLN A 174 12.69 -15.57 42.55
N SER A 175 12.13 -16.55 41.82
CA SER A 175 11.54 -17.77 42.42
C SER A 175 12.59 -18.67 43.07
N SER A 176 13.84 -18.64 42.60
CA SER A 176 14.99 -19.38 43.18
C SER A 176 15.62 -18.66 44.36
N GLY A 177 15.09 -17.56 44.84
CA GLY A 177 15.62 -16.80 46.00
C GLY A 177 16.87 -15.98 45.73
N LEU A 178 17.31 -15.89 44.45
CA LEU A 178 18.54 -15.17 44.06
C LEU A 178 18.41 -13.63 44.11
N GLY A 179 17.22 -13.09 44.42
CA GLY A 179 17.02 -11.66 44.57
C GLY A 179 17.32 -10.85 43.28
N THR A 180 17.16 -11.45 42.10
CA THR A 180 17.50 -10.88 40.80
C THR A 180 16.84 -9.51 40.59
N LEU A 181 15.56 -9.39 40.93
CA LEU A 181 14.81 -8.13 40.79
C LEU A 181 15.34 -7.06 41.77
N THR A 182 15.70 -7.47 42.97
CA THR A 182 16.31 -6.58 44.01
C THR A 182 17.65 -6.06 43.50
N PHE A 183 18.49 -6.91 42.93
CA PHE A 183 19.77 -6.50 42.32
C PHE A 183 19.56 -5.49 41.18
N LEU A 184 18.66 -5.75 40.26
CA LEU A 184 18.35 -4.87 39.13
C LEU A 184 17.85 -3.49 39.56
N LEU A 185 17.13 -3.40 40.69
CA LEU A 185 16.52 -2.15 41.14
C LEU A 185 17.30 -1.40 42.19
N THR A 186 18.12 -2.05 42.99
CA THR A 186 18.83 -1.40 44.11
C THR A 186 20.29 -1.10 43.80
N ASN A 187 20.95 -1.90 42.98
CA ASN A 187 22.36 -1.71 42.65
C ASN A 187 22.50 -0.79 41.43
N VAL A 188 23.45 0.15 41.47
CA VAL A 188 23.72 1.07 40.36
C VAL A 188 24.05 0.32 39.07
N LEU A 189 24.84 -0.75 39.16
CA LEU A 189 25.15 -1.60 38.01
C LEU A 189 23.90 -2.30 37.48
N GLY A 190 23.04 -2.81 38.36
CA GLY A 190 21.76 -3.44 37.98
C GLY A 190 20.82 -2.48 37.26
N VAL A 191 20.70 -1.25 37.76
CA VAL A 191 19.89 -0.19 37.15
C VAL A 191 20.39 0.16 35.74
N LEU A 192 21.72 0.27 35.57
CA LEU A 192 22.33 0.53 34.25
C LEU A 192 22.05 -0.62 33.25
N LEU A 193 22.22 -1.87 33.69
CA LEU A 193 21.94 -3.06 32.90
C LEU A 193 20.45 -3.13 32.52
N PHE A 194 19.55 -2.82 33.44
CA PHE A 194 18.11 -2.80 33.22
C PHE A 194 17.72 -1.73 32.19
N LEU A 195 18.18 -0.50 32.35
CA LEU A 195 17.88 0.59 31.40
C LEU A 195 18.50 0.33 30.02
N ALA A 196 19.72 -0.18 29.96
CA ALA A 196 20.36 -0.56 28.69
C ALA A 196 19.58 -1.68 27.98
N GLY A 197 19.14 -2.70 28.72
CA GLY A 197 18.37 -3.79 28.18
C GLY A 197 16.98 -3.36 27.66
N VAL A 198 16.25 -2.57 28.45
CA VAL A 198 14.95 -2.01 28.00
C VAL A 198 15.15 -1.09 26.80
N GLY A 199 16.19 -0.25 26.80
CA GLY A 199 16.52 0.60 25.66
C GLY A 199 16.81 -0.20 24.39
N LEU A 200 17.57 -1.29 24.49
CA LEU A 200 17.83 -2.20 23.37
C LEU A 200 16.56 -2.89 22.86
N VAL A 201 15.67 -3.32 23.74
CA VAL A 201 14.37 -3.89 23.36
C VAL A 201 13.54 -2.85 22.60
N CYS A 202 13.45 -1.62 23.11
CA CYS A 202 12.72 -0.55 22.44
C CYS A 202 13.33 -0.19 21.07
N ALA A 203 14.65 -0.10 20.99
CA ALA A 203 15.35 0.14 19.72
C ALA A 203 15.13 -1.01 18.73
N GLY A 204 15.20 -2.26 19.19
CA GLY A 204 14.96 -3.45 18.38
C GLY A 204 13.54 -3.51 17.82
N THR A 205 12.53 -3.21 18.66
CA THR A 205 11.12 -3.19 18.21
C THR A 205 10.87 -2.08 17.19
N LEU A 206 11.39 -0.87 17.41
CA LEU A 206 11.26 0.24 16.45
C LEU A 206 11.99 -0.05 15.13
N TRP A 207 13.16 -0.69 15.19
CA TRP A 207 13.90 -1.10 13.99
C TRP A 207 13.15 -2.18 13.20
N THR A 208 12.61 -3.19 13.89
CA THR A 208 11.76 -4.25 13.29
C THR A 208 10.54 -3.64 12.60
N GLU A 209 9.87 -2.69 13.25
CA GLU A 209 8.73 -1.98 12.66
C GLU A 209 9.13 -1.16 11.44
N HIS A 210 10.25 -0.46 11.48
CA HIS A 210 10.74 0.32 10.33
C HIS A 210 11.06 -0.57 9.12
N LEU A 211 11.67 -1.74 9.35
CA LEU A 211 11.91 -2.74 8.31
C LEU A 211 10.59 -3.28 7.72
N SER A 212 9.60 -3.54 8.56
CA SER A 212 8.27 -4.02 8.12
C SER A 212 7.51 -2.95 7.33
N GLU A 213 7.66 -1.66 7.67
CA GLU A 213 7.07 -0.55 6.88
C GLU A 213 7.65 -0.47 5.47
N SER A 214 8.91 -0.78 5.29
CA SER A 214 9.53 -0.76 3.96
C SER A 214 8.88 -1.74 2.99
N LEU A 215 8.20 -2.78 3.47
CA LEU A 215 7.39 -3.72 2.68
C LEU A 215 6.06 -3.13 2.23
N THR A 216 5.42 -2.35 3.11
CA THR A 216 4.09 -1.79 2.83
C THR A 216 4.18 -0.50 2.02
N THR A 217 5.33 0.19 2.09
CA THR A 217 5.60 1.43 1.36
C THR A 217 6.40 1.24 0.08
N SER A 218 6.81 0.00 -0.26
CA SER A 218 7.42 -0.27 -1.57
C SER A 218 6.47 0.15 -2.70
N PRO A 219 6.94 0.90 -3.69
CA PRO A 219 6.11 1.45 -4.75
C PRO A 219 5.66 0.34 -5.70
N LEU A 220 4.62 -0.38 -5.30
CA LEU A 220 3.87 -1.27 -6.20
C LEU A 220 2.89 -0.47 -7.08
N GLY A 221 3.23 0.76 -7.39
CA GLY A 221 2.40 1.65 -8.19
C GLY A 221 1.24 2.25 -7.37
N GLY A 222 1.36 3.48 -6.99
CA GLY A 222 0.26 4.41 -6.95
C GLY A 222 -0.76 4.39 -5.83
N VAL A 223 -0.62 3.64 -4.74
CA VAL A 223 -1.53 3.83 -3.61
C VAL A 223 -0.78 3.75 -2.28
N GLY A 224 -0.10 4.83 -1.92
CA GLY A 224 0.60 4.93 -0.65
C GLY A 224 2.00 5.56 -0.71
N VAL A 225 2.43 6.04 -1.88
CA VAL A 225 3.70 6.77 -1.96
C VAL A 225 3.50 8.13 -1.30
N ARG A 226 4.24 8.37 -0.23
CA ARG A 226 4.53 9.72 0.23
C ARG A 226 4.85 10.56 -1.01
N ALA A 227 4.07 11.60 -1.24
CA ALA A 227 4.52 12.70 -2.08
C ALA A 227 5.87 13.16 -1.52
N GLY A 228 6.96 12.73 -2.16
CA GLY A 228 8.24 13.37 -2.01
C GLY A 228 8.09 14.80 -2.52
N PRO A 229 8.97 15.73 -2.14
CA PRO A 229 8.92 17.06 -2.70
C PRO A 229 9.02 16.94 -4.22
N ALA A 230 8.07 17.58 -4.93
CA ALA A 230 7.92 17.72 -6.36
C ALA A 230 9.00 17.03 -7.23
N GLY A 231 8.83 15.74 -7.47
CA GLY A 231 9.70 14.95 -8.32
C GLY A 231 8.97 13.69 -8.70
N SER A 232 8.80 13.47 -9.98
CA SER A 232 8.10 12.38 -10.63
C SER A 232 8.30 11.02 -9.95
N THR A 233 7.23 10.45 -9.42
CA THR A 233 7.24 9.04 -9.01
C THR A 233 7.38 8.18 -10.27
N PRO A 234 8.34 7.24 -10.32
CA PRO A 234 8.47 6.37 -11.48
C PRO A 234 7.20 5.55 -11.66
N LEU A 235 6.74 5.44 -12.90
CA LEU A 235 5.55 4.69 -13.28
C LEU A 235 5.66 3.22 -12.84
N GLY A 236 4.71 2.79 -12.02
CA GLY A 236 4.66 1.43 -11.49
C GLY A 236 3.96 0.44 -12.43
N PRO A 237 4.24 -0.88 -12.28
CA PRO A 237 3.58 -1.91 -13.07
C PRO A 237 2.05 -1.92 -12.91
N LEU A 238 1.53 -1.57 -11.73
CA LEU A 238 0.08 -1.54 -11.47
C LEU A 238 -0.59 -0.34 -12.13
N ASP A 239 0.07 0.83 -12.19
CA ASP A 239 -0.46 2.01 -12.87
C ASP A 239 -0.52 1.76 -14.38
N ALA A 240 0.53 1.16 -14.93
CA ALA A 240 0.55 0.73 -16.33
C ALA A 240 -0.54 -0.33 -16.62
N ALA A 241 -0.77 -1.28 -15.71
CA ALA A 241 -1.83 -2.28 -15.86
C ALA A 241 -3.22 -1.64 -15.91
N ARG A 242 -3.50 -0.68 -15.02
CA ARG A 242 -4.77 0.07 -15.02
C ARG A 242 -4.98 0.83 -16.32
N ALA A 243 -3.96 1.55 -16.76
CA ALA A 243 -4.02 2.31 -18.01
C ALA A 243 -4.30 1.42 -19.22
N LEU A 244 -3.66 0.25 -19.28
CA LEU A 244 -3.90 -0.73 -20.34
C LEU A 244 -5.32 -1.31 -20.31
N ASP A 245 -5.88 -1.60 -19.12
CA ASP A 245 -7.27 -2.07 -19.01
C ASP A 245 -8.28 -1.02 -19.43
N VAL A 246 -8.05 0.25 -19.06
CA VAL A 246 -8.88 1.37 -19.52
C VAL A 246 -8.80 1.51 -21.05
N SER A 247 -7.59 1.45 -21.62
CA SER A 247 -7.39 1.47 -23.08
C SER A 247 -8.07 0.29 -23.77
N ALA A 248 -7.95 -0.92 -23.21
CA ALA A 248 -8.61 -2.12 -23.72
C ALA A 248 -10.14 -2.00 -23.67
N ALA A 249 -10.70 -1.46 -22.58
CA ALA A 249 -12.13 -1.23 -22.46
C ALA A 249 -12.63 -0.20 -23.49
N ALA A 250 -11.85 0.85 -23.74
CA ALA A 250 -12.16 1.85 -24.76
C ALA A 250 -12.13 1.26 -26.18
N LEU A 251 -11.17 0.39 -26.49
CA LEU A 251 -11.12 -0.35 -27.77
C LEU A 251 -12.33 -1.27 -27.95
N ARG A 252 -12.70 -2.02 -26.89
CA ARG A 252 -13.90 -2.90 -26.91
C ARG A 252 -15.20 -2.10 -27.07
N ALA A 253 -15.22 -0.86 -26.59
CA ALA A 253 -16.34 0.07 -26.82
C ALA A 253 -16.35 0.68 -28.23
N GLY A 254 -15.42 0.27 -29.12
CA GLY A 254 -15.40 0.69 -30.53
C GLY A 254 -14.59 1.97 -30.79
N LYS A 255 -13.81 2.47 -29.82
CA LYS A 255 -12.91 3.60 -30.09
C LYS A 255 -11.73 3.16 -30.98
N ALA A 256 -11.27 4.08 -31.80
CA ALA A 256 -10.03 3.88 -32.55
C ALA A 256 -8.82 3.78 -31.60
N LEU A 257 -7.72 3.16 -32.05
CA LEU A 257 -6.56 2.85 -31.22
C LEU A 257 -5.99 4.06 -30.49
N LEU A 258 -5.74 5.16 -31.19
CA LEU A 258 -5.12 6.34 -30.60
C LEU A 258 -6.02 7.01 -29.53
N PRO A 259 -7.32 7.29 -29.78
CA PRO A 259 -8.21 7.76 -28.73
C PRO A 259 -8.37 6.79 -27.55
N ALA A 260 -8.34 5.48 -27.79
CA ALA A 260 -8.42 4.50 -26.72
C ALA A 260 -7.15 4.50 -25.84
N TRP A 261 -5.99 4.62 -26.48
CA TRP A 261 -4.70 4.76 -25.79
C TRP A 261 -4.62 6.04 -24.96
N ASP A 262 -5.10 7.17 -25.52
CA ASP A 262 -5.13 8.46 -24.85
C ASP A 262 -6.01 8.45 -23.60
N VAL A 263 -7.17 7.78 -23.65
CA VAL A 263 -8.08 7.64 -22.50
C VAL A 263 -7.44 6.87 -21.35
N GLY A 264 -6.61 5.86 -21.61
CA GLY A 264 -5.93 5.07 -20.58
C GLY A 264 -4.55 5.64 -20.24
N VAL A 265 -3.64 5.55 -21.18
CA VAL A 265 -2.22 5.88 -20.95
C VAL A 265 -1.98 7.39 -20.95
N GLY A 266 -2.72 8.16 -21.78
CA GLY A 266 -2.62 9.62 -21.79
C GLY A 266 -2.95 10.25 -20.44
N GLN A 267 -3.87 9.67 -19.68
CA GLN A 267 -4.23 10.17 -18.34
C GLN A 267 -3.08 10.05 -17.34
N LEU A 268 -2.21 9.03 -17.45
CA LEU A 268 -1.02 8.90 -16.59
C LEU A 268 -0.07 10.10 -16.71
N ILE A 269 -0.05 10.74 -17.88
CA ILE A 269 0.78 11.92 -18.15
C ILE A 269 0.11 13.18 -17.60
N LEU A 270 -1.24 13.28 -17.75
CA LEU A 270 -2.00 14.46 -17.34
C LEU A 270 -2.13 14.58 -15.82
N ASP A 271 -2.17 13.47 -15.10
CA ASP A 271 -2.26 13.46 -13.63
C ASP A 271 -0.98 13.99 -12.94
N GLY A 272 0.05 14.34 -13.71
CA GLY A 272 1.27 15.00 -13.22
C GLY A 272 2.13 14.14 -12.29
N GLU A 273 1.76 12.89 -12.07
CA GLU A 273 2.50 11.95 -11.22
C GLU A 273 3.69 11.34 -11.96
N HIS A 274 3.70 11.41 -13.30
CA HIS A 274 4.68 10.73 -14.13
C HIS A 274 5.29 11.68 -15.18
N ASP A 275 6.55 11.45 -15.48
CA ASP A 275 7.41 12.26 -16.32
C ASP A 275 6.80 12.50 -17.73
N GLY A 276 6.03 13.57 -17.89
CA GLY A 276 5.46 13.96 -19.18
C GLY A 276 6.52 14.32 -20.22
N GLU A 277 7.76 14.60 -19.80
CA GLU A 277 8.91 14.87 -20.66
C GLU A 277 9.70 13.59 -21.03
N GLY A 278 9.37 12.45 -20.42
CA GLY A 278 10.00 11.16 -20.66
C GLY A 278 9.65 10.52 -22.01
N GLU A 279 10.03 9.25 -22.16
CA GLU A 279 9.76 8.47 -23.38
C GLU A 279 8.27 8.37 -23.71
N LEU A 280 7.41 8.21 -22.67
CA LEU A 280 5.97 8.09 -22.83
C LEU A 280 5.34 9.39 -23.36
N GLY A 281 5.72 10.54 -22.80
CA GLY A 281 5.24 11.86 -23.27
C GLY A 281 5.64 12.16 -24.70
N ARG A 282 6.89 11.88 -25.06
CA ARG A 282 7.38 12.04 -26.45
C ARG A 282 6.63 11.14 -27.43
N ALA A 283 6.41 9.87 -27.07
CA ALA A 283 5.67 8.94 -27.91
C ALA A 283 4.22 9.38 -28.09
N MET A 284 3.56 9.84 -27.02
CA MET A 284 2.20 10.39 -27.09
C MET A 284 2.13 11.62 -28.02
N ALA A 285 3.08 12.54 -27.93
CA ALA A 285 3.15 13.70 -28.79
C ALA A 285 3.31 13.29 -30.27
N LEU A 286 4.20 12.33 -30.57
CA LEU A 286 4.38 11.81 -31.92
C LEU A 286 3.13 11.09 -32.46
N LEU A 287 2.45 10.30 -31.63
CA LEU A 287 1.22 9.63 -31.99
C LEU A 287 0.12 10.65 -32.33
N ASN A 288 -0.02 11.71 -31.54
CA ASN A 288 -1.00 12.78 -31.76
C ASN A 288 -0.69 13.61 -33.02
N LEU A 289 0.58 13.71 -33.40
CA LEU A 289 1.00 14.32 -34.68
C LEU A 289 0.83 13.39 -35.89
N GLY A 290 0.32 12.17 -35.71
CA GLY A 290 0.12 11.22 -36.80
C GLY A 290 1.35 10.39 -37.16
N GLY A 291 2.31 10.24 -36.27
CA GLY A 291 3.57 9.50 -36.49
C GLY A 291 3.43 8.01 -36.80
N GLY A 292 2.22 7.47 -36.75
CA GLY A 292 1.89 6.10 -37.19
C GLY A 292 2.76 5.02 -36.53
N LYS A 293 3.25 4.08 -37.35
CA LYS A 293 4.07 2.95 -36.89
C LYS A 293 5.32 3.38 -36.15
N ASP A 294 5.99 4.40 -36.62
CA ASP A 294 7.30 4.84 -36.07
C ASP A 294 7.14 5.45 -34.67
N ALA A 295 6.04 6.14 -34.42
CA ALA A 295 5.70 6.65 -33.10
C ALA A 295 5.47 5.51 -32.09
N TRP A 296 4.84 4.42 -32.46
CA TRP A 296 4.71 3.23 -31.63
C TRP A 296 6.06 2.56 -31.35
N LEU A 297 6.95 2.55 -32.34
CA LEU A 297 8.28 1.94 -32.18
C LEU A 297 9.18 2.71 -31.19
N THR A 298 8.93 4.01 -30.94
CA THR A 298 9.65 4.73 -29.88
C THR A 298 9.39 4.16 -28.49
N LEU A 299 8.25 3.50 -28.27
CA LEU A 299 7.90 2.80 -27.03
C LEU A 299 8.31 1.32 -27.01
N ALA A 300 8.90 0.79 -28.11
CA ALA A 300 9.18 -0.64 -28.22
C ALA A 300 10.13 -1.17 -27.15
N GLU A 301 11.03 -0.35 -26.65
CA GLU A 301 11.99 -0.69 -25.58
C GLU A 301 11.49 -0.35 -24.17
N HIS A 302 10.33 0.34 -24.06
CA HIS A 302 9.78 0.70 -22.76
C HIS A 302 9.38 -0.55 -21.96
N SER A 303 9.85 -0.65 -20.72
CA SER A 303 9.74 -1.86 -19.88
C SER A 303 8.29 -2.31 -19.62
N LEU A 304 7.33 -1.37 -19.56
CA LEU A 304 5.93 -1.66 -19.23
C LEU A 304 5.05 -1.75 -20.48
N PHE A 305 5.28 -0.90 -21.47
CA PHE A 305 4.42 -0.76 -22.65
C PHE A 305 5.01 -1.35 -23.94
N GLY A 306 6.30 -1.71 -23.95
CA GLY A 306 6.99 -2.19 -25.15
C GLY A 306 6.30 -3.34 -25.87
N PRO A 307 5.81 -4.39 -25.21
CA PRO A 307 5.07 -5.47 -25.89
C PRO A 307 3.85 -4.98 -26.65
N ILE A 308 3.06 -4.10 -26.05
CA ILE A 308 1.86 -3.53 -26.66
C ILE A 308 2.21 -2.54 -27.77
N ALA A 309 3.25 -1.73 -27.58
CA ALA A 309 3.73 -0.81 -28.59
C ALA A 309 4.18 -1.55 -29.87
N ARG A 310 4.91 -2.64 -29.74
CA ARG A 310 5.30 -3.51 -30.86
C ARG A 310 4.08 -4.12 -31.56
N GLN A 311 3.11 -4.60 -30.78
CA GLN A 311 1.87 -5.14 -31.31
C GLN A 311 1.06 -4.06 -32.05
N ALA A 312 0.91 -2.87 -31.48
CA ALA A 312 0.24 -1.73 -32.10
C ALA A 312 0.92 -1.28 -33.40
N ALA A 313 2.26 -1.27 -33.43
CA ALA A 313 3.04 -0.95 -34.64
C ALA A 313 2.81 -1.95 -35.78
N GLN A 314 2.50 -3.21 -35.47
CA GLN A 314 2.25 -4.26 -36.48
C GLN A 314 0.79 -4.35 -36.92
N GLN A 315 -0.15 -3.95 -36.07
CA GLN A 315 -1.59 -4.07 -36.30
C GLN A 315 -2.19 -2.77 -36.84
N THR A 316 -2.40 -2.68 -38.13
CA THR A 316 -3.09 -1.56 -38.75
C THR A 316 -4.63 -1.75 -38.82
N ARG A 317 -5.20 -2.93 -38.50
CA ARG A 317 -6.61 -3.24 -38.82
C ARG A 317 -7.44 -4.10 -37.86
N ALA A 318 -6.92 -4.59 -36.75
CA ALA A 318 -7.65 -5.53 -35.87
C ALA A 318 -7.72 -5.05 -34.41
N GLY A 319 -8.70 -4.20 -34.10
CA GLY A 319 -8.86 -3.61 -32.76
C GLY A 319 -9.14 -4.62 -31.64
N THR A 320 -9.84 -5.73 -31.92
CA THR A 320 -10.19 -6.74 -30.91
C THR A 320 -8.97 -7.51 -30.37
N SER A 321 -8.07 -7.92 -31.24
CA SER A 321 -6.85 -8.65 -30.81
C SER A 321 -5.89 -7.77 -30.00
N LEU A 322 -5.88 -6.45 -30.25
CA LEU A 322 -5.07 -5.52 -29.48
C LEU A 322 -5.65 -5.25 -28.08
N ALA A 323 -6.98 -5.16 -27.96
CA ALA A 323 -7.64 -5.03 -26.67
C ALA A 323 -7.36 -6.24 -25.76
N ASP A 324 -7.35 -7.44 -26.34
CA ASP A 324 -7.01 -8.66 -25.59
C ASP A 324 -5.51 -8.70 -25.24
N GLY A 325 -4.65 -8.25 -26.15
CA GLY A 325 -3.22 -8.07 -25.88
C GLY A 325 -2.95 -7.09 -24.73
N MET A 326 -3.64 -5.95 -24.71
CA MET A 326 -3.54 -4.97 -23.62
C MET A 326 -3.98 -5.59 -22.28
N HIS A 327 -5.10 -6.32 -22.28
CA HIS A 327 -5.58 -6.98 -21.08
C HIS A 327 -4.61 -8.05 -20.56
N GLN A 328 -4.07 -8.90 -21.46
CA GLN A 328 -3.06 -9.90 -21.10
C GLN A 328 -1.78 -9.25 -20.56
N GLN A 329 -1.35 -8.13 -21.14
CA GLN A 329 -0.21 -7.38 -20.64
C GLN A 329 -0.49 -6.78 -19.25
N ALA A 330 -1.71 -6.27 -19.01
CA ALA A 330 -2.12 -5.77 -17.70
C ALA A 330 -2.07 -6.89 -16.65
N GLU A 331 -2.57 -8.08 -16.95
CA GLU A 331 -2.46 -9.25 -16.07
C GLU A 331 -1.01 -9.68 -15.83
N HIS A 332 -0.16 -9.63 -16.88
CA HIS A 332 1.26 -9.90 -16.73
C HIS A 332 1.94 -8.91 -15.78
N LEU A 333 1.67 -7.61 -15.92
CA LEU A 333 2.20 -6.57 -15.06
C LEU A 333 1.75 -6.72 -13.59
N ARG A 334 0.49 -7.14 -13.37
CA ARG A 334 0.00 -7.47 -12.02
C ARG A 334 0.76 -8.64 -11.41
N ARG A 335 1.05 -9.70 -12.21
CA ARG A 335 1.86 -10.83 -11.74
C ARG A 335 3.28 -10.40 -11.41
N VAL A 336 3.93 -9.61 -12.26
CA VAL A 336 5.26 -9.06 -12.01
C VAL A 336 5.28 -8.21 -10.73
N ALA A 337 4.24 -7.41 -10.49
CA ALA A 337 4.09 -6.66 -9.26
C ALA A 337 3.98 -7.57 -8.03
N ALA A 338 3.16 -8.63 -8.12
CA ALA A 338 2.99 -9.59 -7.03
C ALA A 338 4.28 -10.37 -6.73
N ASP A 339 5.04 -10.76 -7.76
CA ASP A 339 6.32 -11.46 -7.61
C ASP A 339 7.38 -10.56 -6.96
N LYS A 340 7.47 -9.30 -7.39
CA LYS A 340 8.36 -8.30 -6.76
C LYS A 340 8.00 -8.08 -5.28
N ALA A 341 6.70 -8.04 -4.96
CA ALA A 341 6.22 -7.92 -3.59
C ALA A 341 6.65 -9.12 -2.73
N THR A 342 6.51 -10.33 -3.26
CA THR A 342 6.91 -11.56 -2.57
C THR A 342 8.42 -11.58 -2.33
N ALA A 343 9.22 -11.28 -3.34
CA ALA A 343 10.68 -11.18 -3.22
C ALA A 343 11.11 -10.08 -2.23
N GLY A 344 10.38 -8.96 -2.19
CA GLY A 344 10.58 -7.91 -1.19
C GLY A 344 10.33 -8.41 0.23
N ALA A 345 9.24 -9.14 0.45
CA ALA A 345 8.90 -9.73 1.74
C ALA A 345 9.98 -10.72 2.24
N GLU A 346 10.51 -11.58 1.36
CA GLU A 346 11.60 -12.50 1.69
C GLU A 346 12.88 -11.77 2.12
N LYS A 347 13.26 -10.71 1.42
CA LYS A 347 14.42 -9.88 1.78
C LYS A 347 14.28 -9.26 3.17
N VAL A 348 13.09 -8.80 3.53
CA VAL A 348 12.85 -8.22 4.85
C VAL A 348 12.86 -9.29 5.93
N LEU A 349 12.38 -10.51 5.68
CA LEU A 349 12.50 -11.62 6.63
C LEU A 349 13.96 -11.89 7.00
N ILE A 350 14.87 -11.88 6.01
CA ILE A 350 16.31 -12.00 6.25
C ILE A 350 16.84 -10.78 7.04
N ALA A 351 16.43 -9.57 6.67
CA ALA A 351 16.85 -8.35 7.34
C ALA A 351 16.37 -8.26 8.80
N LEU A 352 15.23 -8.90 9.14
CA LEU A 352 14.73 -8.99 10.52
C LEU A 352 15.64 -9.78 11.46
N ALA A 353 16.53 -10.63 10.92
CA ALA A 353 17.54 -11.30 11.75
C ALA A 353 18.51 -10.30 12.42
N ALA A 354 18.80 -9.16 11.80
CA ALA A 354 19.72 -8.15 12.33
C ALA A 354 19.24 -7.53 13.67
N PRO A 355 18.02 -6.95 13.77
CA PRO A 355 17.55 -6.46 15.07
C PRO A 355 17.40 -7.56 16.12
N LEU A 356 17.05 -8.80 15.70
CA LEU A 356 16.94 -9.94 16.63
C LEU A 356 18.29 -10.27 17.29
N THR A 357 19.36 -10.31 16.53
CA THR A 357 20.70 -10.64 17.06
C THR A 357 21.39 -9.46 17.72
N LEU A 358 21.26 -8.24 17.19
CA LEU A 358 21.99 -7.07 17.66
C LEU A 358 21.30 -6.34 18.84
N CYS A 359 19.97 -6.43 18.94
CA CYS A 359 19.22 -5.73 19.97
C CYS A 359 18.64 -6.70 21.02
N PHE A 360 17.90 -7.72 20.60
CA PHE A 360 17.19 -8.59 21.55
C PHE A 360 18.12 -9.57 22.28
N LEU A 361 19.14 -10.11 21.61
CA LEU A 361 20.10 -11.02 22.28
C LEU A 361 20.92 -10.32 23.34
N PRO A 362 21.56 -9.14 23.12
CA PRO A 362 22.24 -8.41 24.20
C PRO A 362 21.30 -7.96 25.31
N ALA A 363 20.05 -7.56 24.96
CA ALA A 363 19.05 -7.20 25.96
C ALA A 363 18.76 -8.35 26.92
N PHE A 364 18.60 -9.58 26.40
CA PHE A 364 18.45 -10.79 27.22
C PHE A 364 19.65 -11.04 28.13
N VAL A 365 20.86 -10.87 27.59
CA VAL A 365 22.09 -11.05 28.41
C VAL A 365 22.13 -10.02 29.54
N PHE A 366 21.82 -8.75 29.26
CA PHE A 366 21.89 -7.67 30.26
C PHE A 366 20.82 -7.78 31.34
N VAL A 367 19.58 -8.09 30.98
CA VAL A 367 18.45 -8.12 31.91
C VAL A 367 18.27 -9.49 32.55
N GLY A 368 18.57 -10.56 31.81
CA GLY A 368 18.34 -11.93 32.26
C GLY A 368 19.60 -12.63 32.80
N LEU A 369 20.61 -12.82 31.94
CA LEU A 369 21.71 -13.72 32.22
C LEU A 369 22.70 -13.15 33.24
N ILE A 370 23.11 -11.89 33.08
CA ILE A 370 24.09 -11.25 33.99
C ILE A 370 23.57 -11.17 35.44
N PRO A 371 22.33 -10.69 35.71
CA PRO A 371 21.82 -10.64 37.09
C PRO A 371 21.66 -12.04 37.72
N LEU A 372 21.26 -13.04 36.89
CA LEU A 372 21.15 -14.42 37.35
C LEU A 372 22.53 -14.99 37.75
N ALA A 373 23.55 -14.77 36.91
CA ALA A 373 24.93 -15.23 37.19
C ALA A 373 25.51 -14.58 38.46
N ILE A 374 25.30 -13.27 38.63
CA ILE A 374 25.73 -12.56 39.84
C ILE A 374 25.00 -13.08 41.09
N GLY A 375 23.66 -13.32 40.98
CA GLY A 375 22.88 -13.89 42.07
C GLY A 375 23.38 -15.28 42.50
N MET A 376 23.74 -16.14 41.53
CA MET A 376 24.33 -17.45 41.83
C MET A 376 25.74 -17.36 42.44
N ALA A 377 26.55 -16.39 42.03
CA ALA A 377 27.91 -16.19 42.58
C ALA A 377 27.89 -15.59 43.99
N SER A 378 26.78 -15.05 44.46
CA SER A 378 26.60 -14.44 45.79
C SER A 378 26.01 -15.42 46.83
N LEU A 379 25.66 -16.65 46.42
CA LEU A 379 25.27 -17.77 47.28
C LEU A 379 26.51 -18.53 47.76
#